data_acfaadbe44eeaf2c04c9b897b37b916f
#
_entry.id   acfaadbe44eeaf2c04c9b897b37b916f
#
_cell.length_a   1.000
_cell.length_b   1.000
_cell.length_c   1.000
_cell.angle_alpha   90.00
_cell.angle_beta   90.00
_cell.angle_gamma   90.00
#
_symmetry.space_group_name_H-M   'P 1'
#
loop_
_entity.id
_entity.type
_entity.pdbx_description
1 polymer ?
#
loop_
_entity_poly.entity_id
_entity_poly.type
_entity_poly.pdbx_seq_one_letter_code
_entity_poly.pdbx_strand_id
1 'polypeptide(L)'
;MKKVEKVDSVDEKRVELHCHTKMSELDGVSDVSAIVKQAAGWGHPALAITDHGVVQAFTEAFHTKLDNKDFKIIYGVEAYLVDDLKRIIENPGGQNFDDTYVVFDLETTGLSPVNDRIIEIGAVKMCGGKVTNRFSTFVNPQIPIPFNIESLTGISDSMVENAGTIEEILPDFLEFCNGAVMVAHNAGFDVGFIKEKTDSILGRKFECTVVDTVAL
;
A
#
# COMPACT_ATOMS: atom_id res chain seq x y z
N MET A 1 -32.51 0.29 -23.35
CA MET A 1 -32.88 0.18 -21.91
C MET A 1 -33.84 1.31 -21.58
N LYS A 2 -35.02 1.04 -21.00
CA LYS A 2 -35.92 2.10 -20.50
C LYS A 2 -35.29 2.72 -19.26
N LYS A 3 -35.12 4.04 -19.26
CA LYS A 3 -34.65 4.79 -18.09
C LYS A 3 -35.71 4.67 -17.01
N VAL A 4 -35.40 4.00 -15.92
CA VAL A 4 -36.31 3.94 -14.75
C VAL A 4 -36.05 5.19 -13.93
N GLU A 5 -37.04 6.08 -13.89
CA GLU A 5 -37.00 7.26 -13.06
C GLU A 5 -37.18 6.82 -11.59
N LYS A 6 -36.17 7.02 -10.79
CA LYS A 6 -36.23 6.74 -9.35
C LYS A 6 -36.67 8.02 -8.64
N VAL A 7 -37.77 7.94 -7.88
CA VAL A 7 -38.29 9.03 -7.06
C VAL A 7 -38.09 8.65 -5.60
N ASP A 8 -37.53 9.58 -4.82
CA ASP A 8 -37.47 9.44 -3.38
C ASP A 8 -38.84 9.79 -2.77
N SER A 9 -39.52 8.78 -2.25
CA SER A 9 -40.86 8.88 -1.69
C SER A 9 -40.91 8.85 -0.15
N VAL A 10 -39.76 8.89 0.52
CA VAL A 10 -39.70 8.89 1.99
C VAL A 10 -40.09 10.28 2.51
N ASP A 11 -41.01 10.33 3.49
CA ASP A 11 -41.52 11.60 4.04
C ASP A 11 -40.43 12.35 4.84
N GLU A 12 -39.68 11.65 5.67
CA GLU A 12 -38.58 12.23 6.43
C GLU A 12 -37.29 12.08 5.64
N LYS A 13 -36.72 13.19 5.17
CA LYS A 13 -35.50 13.23 4.36
C LYS A 13 -34.29 13.35 5.26
N ARG A 14 -33.32 12.46 5.03
CA ARG A 14 -32.00 12.55 5.70
C ARG A 14 -31.17 13.71 5.15
N VAL A 15 -30.20 14.17 5.92
CA VAL A 15 -29.08 14.97 5.43
C VAL A 15 -27.98 14.01 4.96
N GLU A 16 -27.56 14.11 3.70
CA GLU A 16 -26.41 13.37 3.23
C GLU A 16 -25.14 14.10 3.66
N LEU A 17 -24.30 13.45 4.45
CA LEU A 17 -23.08 14.03 5.03
C LEU A 17 -21.80 13.55 4.35
N HIS A 18 -21.88 12.60 3.41
CA HIS A 18 -20.74 12.05 2.70
C HIS A 18 -21.09 11.88 1.22
N CYS A 19 -20.67 12.85 0.41
CA CYS A 19 -21.01 12.88 -1.02
C CYS A 19 -19.82 13.39 -1.83
N HIS A 20 -19.43 12.61 -2.84
CA HIS A 20 -18.37 12.92 -3.76
C HIS A 20 -18.93 13.43 -5.10
N THR A 21 -18.29 14.44 -5.65
CA THR A 21 -18.56 14.97 -7.00
C THR A 21 -17.50 14.43 -7.98
N LYS A 22 -17.62 14.80 -9.26
CA LYS A 22 -16.59 14.50 -10.27
C LYS A 22 -15.20 15.09 -9.95
N MET A 23 -15.10 15.93 -8.92
CA MET A 23 -13.81 16.47 -8.45
C MET A 23 -13.04 15.46 -7.57
N SER A 24 -13.70 14.41 -7.08
CA SER A 24 -13.06 13.24 -6.49
C SER A 24 -12.54 12.34 -7.61
N GLU A 25 -11.28 12.47 -7.95
CA GLU A 25 -10.62 11.76 -9.05
C GLU A 25 -10.73 10.23 -8.85
N LEU A 26 -11.07 9.51 -9.93
CA LEU A 26 -11.30 8.06 -9.97
C LEU A 26 -12.49 7.53 -9.14
N ASP A 27 -13.25 8.38 -8.45
CA ASP A 27 -14.36 7.97 -7.58
C ASP A 27 -15.69 8.62 -7.98
N GLY A 28 -15.77 9.95 -8.02
CA GLY A 28 -16.99 10.67 -8.37
C GLY A 28 -17.16 10.89 -9.87
N VAL A 29 -18.40 10.80 -10.37
CA VAL A 29 -18.73 11.03 -11.79
C VAL A 29 -19.77 12.13 -12.01
N SER A 30 -20.45 12.57 -10.94
CA SER A 30 -21.59 13.50 -11.05
C SER A 30 -21.14 14.95 -10.86
N ASP A 31 -21.76 15.85 -11.66
CA ASP A 31 -21.57 17.28 -11.46
C ASP A 31 -22.17 17.76 -10.15
N VAL A 32 -21.46 18.61 -9.43
CA VAL A 32 -21.89 19.16 -8.14
C VAL A 32 -23.23 19.90 -8.26
N SER A 33 -23.43 20.70 -9.30
CA SER A 33 -24.70 21.41 -9.51
C SER A 33 -25.87 20.44 -9.75
N ALA A 34 -25.63 19.30 -10.41
CA ALA A 34 -26.64 18.28 -10.64
C ALA A 34 -27.01 17.58 -9.31
N ILE A 35 -26.04 17.22 -8.50
CA ILE A 35 -26.25 16.59 -7.19
C ILE A 35 -27.05 17.54 -6.28
N VAL A 36 -26.62 18.79 -6.16
CA VAL A 36 -27.25 19.81 -5.32
C VAL A 36 -28.72 20.04 -5.73
N LYS A 37 -29.00 20.21 -7.04
CA LYS A 37 -30.35 20.38 -7.54
C LYS A 37 -31.21 19.16 -7.31
N GLN A 38 -30.66 17.96 -7.48
CA GLN A 38 -31.40 16.71 -7.26
C GLN A 38 -31.78 16.53 -5.78
N ALA A 39 -30.85 16.77 -4.86
CA ALA A 39 -31.12 16.69 -3.42
C ALA A 39 -32.19 17.72 -2.99
N ALA A 40 -32.06 18.97 -3.44
CA ALA A 40 -33.04 20.01 -3.18
C ALA A 40 -34.42 19.66 -3.77
N GLY A 41 -34.46 19.13 -5.02
CA GLY A 41 -35.68 18.69 -5.68
C GLY A 41 -36.38 17.52 -5.00
N TRP A 42 -35.64 16.66 -4.32
CA TRP A 42 -36.21 15.58 -3.48
C TRP A 42 -36.65 16.05 -2.10
N GLY A 43 -36.44 17.32 -1.74
CA GLY A 43 -36.84 17.90 -0.47
C GLY A 43 -35.90 17.61 0.68
N HIS A 44 -34.64 17.23 0.42
CA HIS A 44 -33.63 17.13 1.48
C HIS A 44 -33.40 18.52 2.10
N PRO A 45 -33.20 18.63 3.42
CA PRO A 45 -32.93 19.92 4.07
C PRO A 45 -31.50 20.41 3.84
N ALA A 46 -30.55 19.50 3.60
CA ALA A 46 -29.15 19.83 3.36
C ALA A 46 -28.42 18.68 2.64
N LEU A 47 -27.26 19.02 2.09
CA LEU A 47 -26.31 18.09 1.49
C LEU A 47 -24.87 18.54 1.82
N ALA A 48 -24.03 17.65 2.28
CA ALA A 48 -22.59 17.89 2.36
C ALA A 48 -21.90 17.52 1.04
N ILE A 49 -20.88 18.29 0.68
CA ILE A 49 -19.94 17.98 -0.40
C ILE A 49 -18.60 17.71 0.26
N THR A 50 -18.11 16.48 0.10
CA THR A 50 -16.94 15.96 0.83
C THR A 50 -16.01 15.24 -0.13
N ASP A 51 -15.52 15.92 -1.15
CA ASP A 51 -14.59 15.36 -2.13
C ASP A 51 -13.26 14.93 -1.48
N HIS A 52 -12.61 13.93 -2.06
CA HIS A 52 -11.33 13.39 -1.60
C HIS A 52 -10.19 14.43 -1.71
N GLY A 53 -9.73 14.94 -0.59
CA GLY A 53 -8.56 15.81 -0.48
C GLY A 53 -8.67 17.15 -1.19
N VAL A 54 -9.83 17.51 -1.76
CA VAL A 54 -10.02 18.68 -2.61
C VAL A 54 -11.28 19.46 -2.28
N VAL A 55 -11.30 20.75 -2.65
CA VAL A 55 -12.43 21.68 -2.42
C VAL A 55 -12.90 22.38 -3.68
N GLN A 56 -12.50 21.93 -4.86
CA GLN A 56 -12.79 22.57 -6.15
C GLN A 56 -14.29 22.69 -6.43
N ALA A 57 -15.11 21.75 -5.94
CA ALA A 57 -16.56 21.77 -6.12
C ALA A 57 -17.26 22.94 -5.40
N PHE A 58 -16.63 23.57 -4.41
CA PHE A 58 -17.28 24.57 -3.55
C PHE A 58 -17.76 25.79 -4.31
N THR A 59 -16.97 26.31 -5.25
CA THR A 59 -17.33 27.49 -6.05
C THR A 59 -18.56 27.22 -6.91
N GLU A 60 -18.63 26.07 -7.57
CA GLU A 60 -19.78 25.69 -8.40
C GLU A 60 -21.01 25.41 -7.52
N ALA A 61 -20.85 24.74 -6.38
CA ALA A 61 -21.91 24.49 -5.42
C ALA A 61 -22.53 25.81 -4.92
N PHE A 62 -21.69 26.78 -4.53
CA PHE A 62 -22.12 28.08 -4.06
C PHE A 62 -22.89 28.87 -5.10
N HIS A 63 -22.51 28.81 -6.37
CA HIS A 63 -23.19 29.50 -7.46
C HIS A 63 -24.38 28.73 -8.03
N THR A 64 -24.65 27.52 -7.54
CA THR A 64 -25.80 26.73 -8.00
C THR A 64 -27.11 27.42 -7.57
N LYS A 65 -27.90 27.83 -8.56
CA LYS A 65 -29.20 28.47 -8.31
C LYS A 65 -30.21 27.40 -7.90
N LEU A 66 -30.88 27.63 -6.78
CA LEU A 66 -31.95 26.80 -6.24
C LEU A 66 -33.21 27.64 -6.00
N ASP A 67 -34.38 27.04 -6.26
CA ASP A 67 -35.68 27.64 -5.94
C ASP A 67 -35.95 27.59 -4.42
N ASN A 68 -35.51 26.49 -3.78
CA ASN A 68 -35.59 26.34 -2.34
C ASN A 68 -34.43 27.08 -1.63
N LYS A 69 -34.79 28.22 -1.01
CA LYS A 69 -33.79 29.06 -0.28
C LYS A 69 -33.41 28.51 1.09
N ASP A 70 -34.20 27.56 1.61
CA ASP A 70 -33.91 26.93 2.92
C ASP A 70 -32.94 25.73 2.81
N PHE A 71 -32.69 25.26 1.59
CA PHE A 71 -31.74 24.18 1.36
C PHE A 71 -30.29 24.64 1.72
N LYS A 72 -29.61 23.84 2.51
CA LYS A 72 -28.25 24.17 2.96
C LYS A 72 -27.21 23.27 2.26
N ILE A 73 -26.16 23.91 1.79
CA ILE A 73 -24.96 23.21 1.32
C ILE A 73 -23.94 23.23 2.47
N ILE A 74 -23.49 22.04 2.86
CA ILE A 74 -22.44 21.85 3.88
C ILE A 74 -21.15 21.62 3.13
N TYR A 75 -20.16 22.46 3.37
CA TYR A 75 -18.85 22.38 2.74
C TYR A 75 -17.90 21.59 3.64
N GLY A 76 -17.43 20.47 3.14
CA GLY A 76 -16.54 19.56 3.83
C GLY A 76 -15.48 18.99 2.90
N VAL A 77 -14.56 18.24 3.42
CA VAL A 77 -13.54 17.53 2.67
C VAL A 77 -13.28 16.19 3.35
N GLU A 78 -13.13 15.14 2.56
CA GLU A 78 -12.57 13.88 3.06
C GLU A 78 -11.06 14.02 3.11
N ALA A 79 -10.55 14.42 4.28
CA ALA A 79 -9.15 14.72 4.46
C ALA A 79 -8.33 13.45 4.69
N TYR A 80 -7.11 13.45 4.19
CA TYR A 80 -6.13 12.40 4.49
C TYR A 80 -5.35 12.81 5.74
N LEU A 81 -5.46 11.98 6.79
CA LEU A 81 -4.63 12.14 7.98
C LEU A 81 -3.31 11.39 7.75
N VAL A 82 -2.22 12.14 7.66
CA VAL A 82 -0.88 11.58 7.57
C VAL A 82 -0.26 11.60 8.97
N ASP A 83 0.22 10.44 9.42
CA ASP A 83 1.01 10.32 10.64
C ASP A 83 2.50 10.50 10.31
N ASP A 84 2.96 11.73 10.33
CA ASP A 84 4.37 12.12 10.13
C ASP A 84 5.27 11.77 11.33
N LEU A 85 4.72 11.19 12.40
CA LEU A 85 5.52 10.60 13.48
C LEU A 85 5.88 9.14 13.20
N LYS A 86 5.27 8.51 12.18
CA LYS A 86 5.61 7.16 11.78
C LYS A 86 7.06 7.12 11.28
N ARG A 87 7.87 6.32 11.94
CA ARG A 87 9.27 6.17 11.55
C ARG A 87 9.37 5.39 10.24
N ILE A 88 9.95 6.03 9.23
CA ILE A 88 10.28 5.42 7.94
C ILE A 88 11.52 4.52 8.09
N ILE A 89 12.37 4.82 9.08
CA ILE A 89 13.64 4.13 9.31
C ILE A 89 13.62 3.48 10.68
N GLU A 90 13.84 2.17 10.73
CA GLU A 90 14.11 1.43 11.95
C GLU A 90 15.61 1.39 12.23
N ASN A 91 16.02 1.52 13.50
CA ASN A 91 17.39 1.51 13.97
C ASN A 91 18.31 2.49 13.19
N PRO A 92 17.98 3.79 13.13
CA PRO A 92 18.77 4.76 12.38
C PRO A 92 20.18 4.92 13.01
N GLY A 93 21.21 4.85 12.18
CA GLY A 93 22.62 5.03 12.58
C GLY A 93 23.29 6.28 11.98
N GLY A 94 22.47 7.25 11.52
CA GLY A 94 22.99 8.49 10.90
C GLY A 94 23.37 8.32 9.43
N GLN A 95 22.72 7.39 8.73
CA GLN A 95 22.93 7.10 7.31
C GLN A 95 22.63 8.31 6.42
N ASN A 96 23.31 8.38 5.30
CA ASN A 96 23.15 9.38 4.25
C ASN A 96 23.06 8.68 2.86
N PHE A 97 22.71 9.43 1.82
CA PHE A 97 22.50 8.87 0.46
C PHE A 97 23.76 8.30 -0.20
N ASP A 98 24.96 8.58 0.32
CA ASP A 98 26.22 8.05 -0.19
C ASP A 98 26.60 6.70 0.45
N ASP A 99 25.86 6.29 1.49
CA ASP A 99 26.09 5.00 2.15
C ASP A 99 25.66 3.82 1.26
N THR A 100 25.95 2.61 1.75
CA THR A 100 25.58 1.39 1.05
C THR A 100 24.18 0.97 1.43
N TYR A 101 23.35 0.72 0.42
CA TYR A 101 21.97 0.23 0.54
C TYR A 101 21.84 -1.12 -0.15
N VAL A 102 21.04 -2.00 0.44
CA VAL A 102 20.57 -3.23 -0.20
C VAL A 102 19.06 -3.15 -0.32
N VAL A 103 18.57 -2.96 -1.53
CA VAL A 103 17.16 -3.02 -1.88
C VAL A 103 16.86 -4.47 -2.21
N PHE A 104 15.89 -5.08 -1.52
CA PHE A 104 15.60 -6.50 -1.68
C PHE A 104 14.13 -6.82 -1.55
N ASP A 105 13.78 -7.96 -2.06
CA ASP A 105 12.43 -8.52 -2.06
C ASP A 105 12.52 -10.04 -1.96
N LEU A 106 11.52 -10.67 -1.35
CA LEU A 106 11.44 -12.12 -1.14
C LEU A 106 10.15 -12.66 -1.73
N GLU A 107 10.24 -13.79 -2.44
CA GLU A 107 9.10 -14.62 -2.70
C GLU A 107 9.05 -15.79 -1.72
N THR A 108 7.85 -16.13 -1.27
CA THR A 108 7.65 -17.09 -0.17
C THR A 108 6.46 -18.01 -0.43
N THR A 109 6.38 -19.13 0.28
CA THR A 109 5.24 -20.07 0.19
C THR A 109 3.98 -19.58 0.92
N GLY A 110 4.06 -18.46 1.63
CA GLY A 110 2.97 -17.85 2.40
C GLY A 110 3.44 -16.68 3.23
N LEU A 111 2.63 -16.19 4.17
CA LEU A 111 2.84 -14.92 4.86
C LEU A 111 3.51 -15.06 6.25
N SER A 112 3.72 -16.28 6.75
CA SER A 112 4.22 -16.52 8.09
C SER A 112 5.72 -16.81 8.10
N PRO A 113 6.58 -15.93 8.65
CA PRO A 113 8.03 -16.19 8.73
C PRO A 113 8.39 -17.50 9.43
N VAL A 114 7.55 -17.94 10.38
CA VAL A 114 7.77 -19.18 11.16
C VAL A 114 7.35 -20.43 10.37
N ASN A 115 6.18 -20.40 9.72
CA ASN A 115 5.58 -21.57 9.10
C ASN A 115 5.91 -21.72 7.61
N ASP A 116 6.14 -20.59 6.95
CA ASP A 116 6.36 -20.56 5.51
C ASP A 116 7.85 -20.51 5.14
N ARG A 117 8.13 -20.70 3.87
CA ARG A 117 9.48 -20.85 3.32
C ARG A 117 9.75 -19.77 2.27
N ILE A 118 11.00 -19.32 2.20
CA ILE A 118 11.48 -18.47 1.12
C ILE A 118 11.68 -19.36 -0.12
N ILE A 119 11.26 -18.88 -1.31
CA ILE A 119 11.43 -19.53 -2.60
C ILE A 119 12.30 -18.73 -3.58
N GLU A 120 12.44 -17.41 -3.37
CA GLU A 120 13.36 -16.56 -4.12
C GLU A 120 13.88 -15.41 -3.24
N ILE A 121 15.13 -15.01 -3.48
CA ILE A 121 15.72 -13.79 -2.92
C ILE A 121 16.24 -12.95 -4.08
N GLY A 122 15.68 -11.76 -4.25
CA GLY A 122 16.13 -10.74 -5.18
C GLY A 122 16.70 -9.54 -4.45
N ALA A 123 17.95 -9.14 -4.74
CA ALA A 123 18.54 -7.97 -4.10
C ALA A 123 19.51 -7.21 -5.00
N VAL A 124 19.56 -5.89 -4.79
CA VAL A 124 20.46 -4.98 -5.47
C VAL A 124 21.22 -4.17 -4.43
N LYS A 125 22.56 -4.22 -4.48
CA LYS A 125 23.42 -3.38 -3.66
C LYS A 125 23.74 -2.08 -4.39
N MET A 126 23.56 -0.96 -3.70
CA MET A 126 23.82 0.38 -4.21
C MET A 126 24.75 1.14 -3.26
N CYS A 127 25.59 1.99 -3.82
CA CYS A 127 26.45 2.92 -3.08
C CYS A 127 26.61 4.22 -3.88
N GLY A 128 26.42 5.36 -3.25
CA GLY A 128 26.48 6.67 -3.92
C GLY A 128 25.53 6.78 -5.12
N GLY A 129 24.32 6.22 -5.00
CA GLY A 129 23.29 6.22 -6.06
C GLY A 129 23.55 5.29 -7.24
N LYS A 130 24.60 4.44 -7.18
CA LYS A 130 24.95 3.50 -8.27
C LYS A 130 24.81 2.06 -7.82
N VAL A 131 24.28 1.22 -8.71
CA VAL A 131 24.25 -0.23 -8.51
C VAL A 131 25.69 -0.77 -8.56
N THR A 132 26.12 -1.43 -7.49
CA THR A 132 27.46 -2.00 -7.36
C THR A 132 27.47 -3.52 -7.46
N ASN A 133 26.39 -4.19 -7.02
CA ASN A 133 26.28 -5.65 -7.07
C ASN A 133 24.81 -6.09 -7.11
N ARG A 134 24.58 -7.36 -7.44
CA ARG A 134 23.24 -8.00 -7.46
C ARG A 134 23.33 -9.37 -6.82
N PHE A 135 22.24 -9.74 -6.15
CA PHE A 135 22.02 -11.07 -5.62
C PHE A 135 20.63 -11.52 -6.11
N SER A 136 20.55 -12.63 -6.79
CA SER A 136 19.28 -13.18 -7.28
C SER A 136 19.41 -14.69 -7.32
N THR A 137 18.58 -15.39 -6.56
CA THR A 137 18.63 -16.85 -6.49
C THR A 137 17.28 -17.42 -6.10
N PHE A 138 16.93 -18.53 -6.69
CA PHE A 138 15.86 -19.38 -6.16
C PHE A 138 16.34 -20.11 -4.91
N VAL A 139 15.39 -20.46 -4.05
CA VAL A 139 15.61 -21.22 -2.82
C VAL A 139 14.71 -22.44 -2.85
N ASN A 140 15.26 -23.61 -2.61
CA ASN A 140 14.47 -24.83 -2.48
C ASN A 140 13.74 -24.84 -1.13
N PRO A 141 12.41 -24.72 -1.08
CA PRO A 141 11.66 -24.67 0.17
C PRO A 141 11.56 -26.04 0.85
N GLN A 142 11.94 -27.14 0.17
CA GLN A 142 11.83 -28.53 0.62
C GLN A 142 10.38 -28.98 0.92
N ILE A 143 9.42 -28.19 0.47
CA ILE A 143 7.97 -28.49 0.52
C ILE A 143 7.34 -28.04 -0.80
N PRO A 144 6.22 -28.65 -1.22
CA PRO A 144 5.51 -28.19 -2.41
C PRO A 144 5.07 -26.73 -2.30
N ILE A 145 5.22 -25.98 -3.39
CA ILE A 145 4.73 -24.60 -3.49
C ILE A 145 3.19 -24.64 -3.66
N PRO A 146 2.43 -23.94 -2.81
CA PRO A 146 0.97 -23.89 -2.95
C PRO A 146 0.55 -23.31 -4.31
N PHE A 147 -0.49 -23.89 -4.92
CA PHE A 147 -0.96 -23.47 -6.24
C PHE A 147 -1.29 -21.96 -6.35
N ASN A 148 -1.86 -21.38 -5.30
CA ASN A 148 -2.13 -19.95 -5.25
C ASN A 148 -0.85 -19.09 -5.25
N ILE A 149 0.24 -19.59 -4.66
CA ILE A 149 1.55 -18.92 -4.66
C ILE A 149 2.20 -19.07 -6.05
N GLU A 150 2.20 -20.27 -6.62
CA GLU A 150 2.67 -20.46 -8.00
C GLU A 150 1.92 -19.56 -8.99
N SER A 151 0.60 -19.46 -8.85
CA SER A 151 -0.22 -18.56 -9.68
C SER A 151 0.10 -17.07 -9.48
N LEU A 152 0.52 -16.68 -8.28
CA LEU A 152 0.84 -15.29 -7.93
C LEU A 152 2.25 -14.90 -8.39
N THR A 153 3.24 -15.74 -8.09
CA THR A 153 4.68 -15.46 -8.29
C THR A 153 5.20 -15.96 -9.64
N GLY A 154 4.51 -16.94 -10.22
CA GLY A 154 4.98 -17.67 -11.40
C GLY A 154 6.10 -18.68 -11.10
N ILE A 155 6.46 -18.88 -9.84
CA ILE A 155 7.52 -19.81 -9.42
C ILE A 155 6.91 -21.18 -9.15
N SER A 156 7.33 -22.18 -9.93
CA SER A 156 6.89 -23.57 -9.80
C SER A 156 7.90 -24.44 -9.05
N ASP A 157 7.46 -25.59 -8.55
CA ASP A 157 8.35 -26.57 -7.89
C ASP A 157 9.55 -26.94 -8.76
N SER A 158 9.37 -27.10 -10.09
CA SER A 158 10.44 -27.45 -11.02
C SER A 158 11.54 -26.38 -11.15
N MET A 159 11.24 -25.11 -10.83
CA MET A 159 12.21 -24.01 -10.88
C MET A 159 13.12 -24.00 -9.65
N VAL A 160 12.63 -24.50 -8.53
CA VAL A 160 13.33 -24.45 -7.23
C VAL A 160 13.94 -25.79 -6.79
N GLU A 161 13.54 -26.91 -7.42
CA GLU A 161 13.95 -28.28 -7.00
C GLU A 161 15.47 -28.48 -6.95
N ASN A 162 16.21 -27.83 -7.85
CA ASN A 162 17.67 -27.92 -7.94
C ASN A 162 18.38 -26.70 -7.34
N ALA A 163 17.65 -25.76 -6.71
CA ALA A 163 18.24 -24.64 -6.00
C ALA A 163 18.80 -25.07 -4.63
N GLY A 164 19.70 -24.27 -4.09
CA GLY A 164 20.19 -24.45 -2.72
C GLY A 164 19.06 -24.25 -1.71
N THR A 165 19.21 -24.86 -0.54
CA THR A 165 18.29 -24.63 0.58
C THR A 165 18.55 -23.30 1.27
N ILE A 166 17.63 -22.84 2.11
CA ILE A 166 17.81 -21.57 2.83
C ILE A 166 19.03 -21.64 3.77
N GLU A 167 19.34 -22.80 4.33
CA GLU A 167 20.53 -23.04 5.17
C GLU A 167 21.84 -22.78 4.41
N GLU A 168 21.85 -23.10 3.11
CA GLU A 168 23.03 -22.90 2.24
C GLU A 168 23.12 -21.46 1.74
N ILE A 169 21.99 -20.83 1.43
CA ILE A 169 21.94 -19.52 0.75
C ILE A 169 21.99 -18.34 1.77
N LEU A 170 21.40 -18.51 2.94
CA LEU A 170 21.27 -17.43 3.94
C LEU A 170 22.63 -16.83 4.35
N PRO A 171 23.70 -17.62 4.61
CA PRO A 171 25.00 -17.05 4.94
C PRO A 171 25.54 -16.09 3.87
N ASP A 172 25.43 -16.44 2.60
CA ASP A 172 25.89 -15.62 1.47
C ASP A 172 25.05 -14.35 1.32
N PHE A 173 23.72 -14.45 1.54
CA PHE A 173 22.86 -13.28 1.53
C PHE A 173 23.18 -12.33 2.70
N LEU A 174 23.42 -12.85 3.90
CA LEU A 174 23.79 -12.01 5.05
C LEU A 174 25.14 -11.32 4.85
N GLU A 175 26.11 -11.99 4.22
CA GLU A 175 27.39 -11.39 3.85
C GLU A 175 27.18 -10.31 2.77
N PHE A 176 26.30 -10.57 1.79
CA PHE A 176 25.93 -9.56 0.81
C PHE A 176 25.31 -8.32 1.47
N CYS A 177 24.53 -8.46 2.54
CA CYS A 177 23.88 -7.36 3.25
C CYS A 177 24.80 -6.67 4.28
N ASN A 178 25.98 -7.23 4.55
CA ASN A 178 26.84 -6.78 5.64
C ASN A 178 27.19 -5.28 5.55
N GLY A 179 26.90 -4.54 6.62
CA GLY A 179 27.14 -3.10 6.72
C GLY A 179 26.24 -2.20 5.88
N ALA A 180 25.24 -2.75 5.21
CA ALA A 180 24.31 -1.99 4.39
C ALA A 180 23.01 -1.63 5.13
N VAL A 181 22.36 -0.57 4.69
CA VAL A 181 20.98 -0.25 5.03
C VAL A 181 20.05 -1.12 4.20
N MET A 182 19.16 -1.84 4.83
CA MET A 182 18.16 -2.70 4.18
C MET A 182 16.97 -1.86 3.72
N VAL A 183 16.53 -2.05 2.50
CA VAL A 183 15.38 -1.34 1.92
C VAL A 183 14.44 -2.36 1.31
N ALA A 184 13.16 -2.32 1.70
CA ALA A 184 12.13 -3.16 1.10
C ALA A 184 10.77 -2.43 1.08
N HIS A 185 9.81 -2.96 0.32
CA HIS A 185 8.45 -2.45 0.25
C HIS A 185 7.55 -3.26 1.19
N ASN A 186 7.00 -2.63 2.23
CA ASN A 186 6.41 -3.32 3.38
C ASN A 186 7.47 -4.16 4.12
N ALA A 187 8.59 -3.50 4.42
CA ALA A 187 9.83 -4.13 4.89
C ALA A 187 9.69 -5.06 6.09
N GLY A 188 8.63 -4.86 6.90
CA GLY A 188 8.34 -5.75 8.02
C GLY A 188 8.13 -7.20 7.61
N PHE A 189 7.62 -7.45 6.40
CA PHE A 189 7.45 -8.79 5.85
C PHE A 189 8.81 -9.44 5.55
N ASP A 190 9.58 -8.86 4.65
CA ASP A 190 10.85 -9.43 4.16
C ASP A 190 11.88 -9.54 5.26
N VAL A 191 12.06 -8.46 6.02
CA VAL A 191 12.99 -8.43 7.16
C VAL A 191 12.56 -9.43 8.24
N GLY A 192 11.25 -9.62 8.42
CA GLY A 192 10.70 -10.63 9.34
C GLY A 192 11.13 -12.04 8.97
N PHE A 193 11.08 -12.42 7.70
CA PHE A 193 11.58 -13.72 7.22
C PHE A 193 13.08 -13.86 7.42
N ILE A 194 13.89 -12.87 7.09
CA ILE A 194 15.34 -12.93 7.26
C ILE A 194 15.70 -13.03 8.74
N LYS A 195 15.05 -12.25 9.63
CA LYS A 195 15.28 -12.32 11.08
C LYS A 195 14.96 -13.71 11.63
N GLU A 196 13.80 -14.27 11.29
CA GLU A 196 13.35 -15.60 11.74
C GLU A 196 14.31 -16.70 11.25
N LYS A 197 14.67 -16.70 9.98
CA LYS A 197 15.59 -17.71 9.43
C LYS A 197 17.01 -17.55 10.00
N THR A 198 17.46 -16.33 10.25
CA THR A 198 18.78 -16.11 10.90
C THR A 198 18.79 -16.64 12.34
N ASP A 199 17.72 -16.39 13.09
CA ASP A 199 17.62 -16.88 14.47
C ASP A 199 17.51 -18.41 14.52
N SER A 200 16.59 -18.98 13.75
CA SER A 200 16.31 -20.43 13.76
C SER A 200 17.47 -21.29 13.20
N ILE A 201 18.17 -20.81 12.16
CA ILE A 201 19.23 -21.58 11.47
C ILE A 201 20.60 -21.30 12.08
N LEU A 202 20.92 -20.03 12.37
CA LEU A 202 22.26 -19.62 12.79
C LEU A 202 22.36 -19.33 14.30
N GLY A 203 21.23 -19.37 15.03
CA GLY A 203 21.20 -19.10 16.48
C GLY A 203 21.66 -17.69 16.85
N ARG A 204 21.51 -16.72 15.97
CA ARG A 204 21.90 -15.31 16.19
C ARG A 204 20.84 -14.36 15.67
N LYS A 205 20.75 -13.18 16.28
CA LYS A 205 19.87 -12.12 15.82
C LYS A 205 20.42 -11.42 14.58
N PHE A 206 19.56 -11.08 13.65
CA PHE A 206 19.86 -10.19 12.54
C PHE A 206 19.38 -8.78 12.89
N GLU A 207 20.33 -7.88 13.11
CA GLU A 207 20.08 -6.47 13.41
C GLU A 207 20.59 -5.62 12.25
N CYS A 208 19.72 -4.76 11.72
CA CYS A 208 20.06 -3.88 10.62
C CYS A 208 19.25 -2.58 10.71
N THR A 209 19.73 -1.55 10.05
CA THR A 209 18.90 -0.38 9.74
C THR A 209 17.98 -0.74 8.57
N VAL A 210 16.70 -0.42 8.70
CA VAL A 210 15.68 -0.74 7.70
C VAL A 210 14.97 0.53 7.24
N VAL A 211 14.79 0.68 5.94
CA VAL A 211 13.92 1.68 5.33
C VAL A 211 12.74 0.98 4.69
N ASP A 212 11.52 1.37 5.10
CA ASP A 212 10.28 0.87 4.51
C ASP A 212 9.74 1.86 3.49
N THR A 213 9.68 1.45 2.22
CA THR A 213 9.21 2.32 1.14
C THR A 213 7.68 2.49 1.08
N VAL A 214 6.90 1.72 1.85
CA VAL A 214 5.45 1.97 2.04
C VAL A 214 5.23 3.21 2.91
N ALA A 215 6.19 3.52 3.80
CA ALA A 215 6.07 4.64 4.71
C ALA A 215 6.66 5.95 4.15
N LEU A 216 7.30 5.90 2.97
CA LEU A 216 7.77 7.06 2.20
C LEU A 216 6.62 7.71 1.43
#